data_f55c4fb8b4ed84e2730ace34e1a05651
#
_entry.id   f55c4fb8b4ed84e2730ace34e1a05651
#
_cell.length_a   1.000
_cell.length_b   1.000
_cell.length_c   1.000
_cell.angle_alpha   90.00
_cell.angle_beta   90.00
_cell.angle_gamma   90.00
#
_symmetry.space_group_name_H-M   'P 1'
#
loop_
_entity.id
_entity.type
_entity.pdbx_description
1 polymer ?
#
loop_
_entity_poly.entity_id
_entity_poly.type
_entity_poly.pdbx_seq_one_letter_code
_entity_poly.pdbx_strand_id
1 'polypeptide(L)'
;MDFTSNLMMLNVYLWNARLSKFENMLITYDTGASNTVISKDILYLLGYEFTGKEKTRIVTASSVEYVDKVSLKKLKMGNHILENVEVYAHTFPEASFSLGVLGLNVIKQFDTSLFFSTGEIIFKKIEII
;
A
#
# COMPACT_ATOMS: atom_id res chain seq x y z
N MET A 1 14.97 -1.75 1.02
CA MET A 1 14.17 -2.29 2.14
C MET A 1 14.81 -1.83 3.44
N ASP A 2 14.04 -1.25 4.33
CA ASP A 2 14.49 -0.80 5.65
C ASP A 2 13.93 -1.74 6.73
N PHE A 3 14.79 -2.20 7.63
CA PHE A 3 14.44 -3.10 8.74
C PHE A 3 15.13 -2.72 10.05
N THR A 4 15.45 -1.43 10.23
CA THR A 4 16.03 -0.92 11.48
C THR A 4 15.05 -1.00 12.65
N SER A 5 13.75 -1.02 12.36
CA SER A 5 12.70 -1.43 13.32
C SER A 5 12.31 -2.88 13.01
N ASN A 6 11.39 -3.46 13.81
CA ASN A 6 10.85 -4.79 13.52
C ASN A 6 9.80 -4.81 12.40
N LEU A 7 9.71 -3.72 11.65
CA LEU A 7 8.84 -3.61 10.48
C LEU A 7 9.70 -3.63 9.22
N MET A 8 9.22 -4.35 8.22
CA MET A 8 9.82 -4.32 6.88
C MET A 8 9.18 -3.19 6.10
N MET A 9 9.96 -2.17 5.77
CA MET A 9 9.46 -1.01 5.05
C MET A 9 10.16 -0.89 3.71
N LEU A 10 9.41 -0.51 2.69
CA LEU A 10 9.96 -0.27 1.36
C LEU A 10 9.37 0.98 0.75
N ASN A 11 10.10 1.56 -0.20
CA ASN A 11 9.65 2.70 -0.96
C ASN A 11 8.76 2.23 -2.11
N VAL A 12 7.59 2.85 -2.22
CA VAL A 12 6.70 2.69 -3.36
C VAL A 12 6.37 4.07 -3.91
N TYR A 13 5.87 4.13 -5.12
CA TYR A 13 5.44 5.37 -5.76
C TYR A 13 3.95 5.29 -6.03
N LEU A 14 3.23 6.26 -5.50
CA LEU A 14 1.79 6.38 -5.67
C LEU A 14 1.49 7.47 -6.69
N TRP A 15 0.54 7.20 -7.59
CA TRP A 15 0.14 8.18 -8.58
C TRP A 15 -0.61 9.33 -7.93
N ASN A 16 -0.08 10.55 -8.09
CA ASN A 16 -0.78 11.78 -7.73
C ASN A 16 -1.73 12.13 -8.87
N ALA A 17 -3.03 11.93 -8.65
CA ALA A 17 -4.06 12.17 -9.65
C ALA A 17 -4.29 13.65 -9.91
N ARG A 18 -3.89 14.51 -8.97
CA ARG A 18 -4.03 15.96 -9.08
C ARG A 18 -2.92 16.58 -9.93
N LEU A 19 -1.68 16.12 -9.73
CA LEU A 19 -0.49 16.66 -10.38
C LEU A 19 0.04 15.80 -11.53
N SER A 20 -0.55 14.64 -11.78
CA SER A 20 -0.15 13.68 -12.82
C SER A 20 1.33 13.29 -12.72
N LYS A 21 1.75 12.88 -11.54
CA LYS A 21 3.11 12.39 -11.29
C LYS A 21 3.12 11.38 -10.14
N PHE A 22 4.20 10.61 -10.06
CA PHE A 22 4.42 9.69 -8.94
C PHE A 22 4.95 10.41 -7.72
N GLU A 23 4.48 10.02 -6.56
CA GLU A 23 4.97 10.48 -5.25
C GLU A 23 5.51 9.30 -4.47
N ASN A 24 6.70 9.47 -3.89
CA ASN A 24 7.34 8.46 -3.08
C ASN A 24 6.66 8.33 -1.72
N MET A 25 6.46 7.10 -1.27
CA MET A 25 5.98 6.81 0.07
C MET A 25 6.66 5.57 0.63
N LEU A 26 7.05 5.65 1.90
CA LEU A 26 7.52 4.48 2.63
C LEU A 26 6.31 3.72 3.16
N ILE A 27 6.22 2.43 2.84
CA ILE A 27 5.08 1.58 3.20
C ILE A 27 5.56 0.31 3.90
N THR A 28 4.77 -0.19 4.84
CA THR A 28 5.06 -1.46 5.52
C THR A 28 4.72 -2.63 4.61
N TYR A 29 5.67 -3.51 4.38
CA TYR A 29 5.48 -4.77 3.65
C TYR A 29 4.94 -5.82 4.61
N ASP A 30 3.70 -6.27 4.41
CA ASP A 30 3.02 -7.13 5.36
C ASP A 30 2.25 -8.26 4.66
N THR A 31 2.83 -9.46 4.66
CA THR A 31 2.19 -10.64 4.09
C THR A 31 1.01 -11.15 4.94
N GLY A 32 0.89 -10.67 6.17
CA GLY A 32 -0.25 -10.98 7.03
C GLY A 32 -1.48 -10.12 6.78
N ALA A 33 -1.34 -9.04 6.00
CA ALA A 33 -2.45 -8.18 5.63
C ALA A 33 -3.07 -8.66 4.32
N SER A 34 -4.38 -8.89 4.31
CA SER A 34 -5.08 -9.30 3.07
C SER A 34 -5.17 -8.18 2.06
N ASN A 35 -5.28 -6.95 2.53
CA ASN A 35 -5.54 -5.77 1.70
C ASN A 35 -4.50 -4.70 1.95
N THR A 36 -4.26 -3.89 0.92
CA THR A 36 -3.42 -2.70 1.03
C THR A 36 -4.23 -1.57 1.65
N VAL A 37 -3.66 -0.93 2.67
CA VAL A 37 -4.28 0.17 3.39
C VAL A 37 -3.36 1.36 3.31
N ILE A 38 -3.90 2.52 2.98
CA ILE A 38 -3.13 3.77 2.88
C ILE A 38 -3.83 4.84 3.69
N SER A 39 -3.05 5.73 4.30
CA SER A 39 -3.55 6.87 5.05
C SER A 39 -4.57 7.66 4.23
N LYS A 40 -5.73 7.91 4.82
CA LYS A 40 -6.80 8.69 4.22
C LYS A 40 -6.31 10.09 3.83
N ASP A 41 -5.52 10.71 4.70
CA ASP A 41 -4.98 12.05 4.46
C ASP A 41 -4.05 12.08 3.26
N ILE A 42 -3.20 11.04 3.10
CA ILE A 42 -2.32 10.93 1.95
C ILE A 42 -3.12 10.77 0.67
N LEU A 43 -4.10 9.88 0.66
CA LEU A 43 -4.95 9.67 -0.52
C LEU A 43 -5.69 10.95 -0.92
N TYR A 44 -6.18 11.69 0.07
CA TYR A 44 -6.82 12.98 -0.19
C TYR A 44 -5.84 13.97 -0.85
N LEU A 45 -4.63 14.09 -0.30
CA LEU A 45 -3.60 14.97 -0.88
C LEU A 45 -3.21 14.56 -2.30
N LEU A 46 -3.27 13.27 -2.62
CA LEU A 46 -2.99 12.75 -3.95
C LEU A 46 -4.16 12.91 -4.93
N GLY A 47 -5.27 13.51 -4.49
CA GLY A 47 -6.40 13.83 -5.36
C GLY A 47 -7.47 12.75 -5.47
N TYR A 48 -7.48 11.77 -4.58
CA TYR A 48 -8.52 10.75 -4.54
C TYR A 48 -9.68 11.19 -3.67
N GLU A 49 -10.90 10.97 -4.15
CA GLU A 49 -12.12 11.37 -3.46
C GLU A 49 -12.74 10.22 -2.68
N PHE A 50 -13.32 10.56 -1.53
CA PHE A 50 -14.04 9.62 -0.68
C PHE A 50 -15.52 9.97 -0.74
N THR A 51 -16.28 9.17 -1.48
CA THR A 51 -17.72 9.42 -1.65
C THR A 51 -18.57 8.87 -0.52
N GLY A 52 -17.98 8.03 0.34
CA GLY A 52 -18.71 7.32 1.38
C GLY A 52 -19.68 6.25 0.87
N LYS A 53 -19.76 6.05 -0.44
CA LYS A 53 -20.66 5.10 -1.08
C LYS A 53 -20.12 3.69 -1.11
N GLU A 54 -18.80 3.53 -1.10
CA GLU A 54 -18.14 2.23 -1.15
C GLU A 54 -17.39 1.98 0.15
N LYS A 55 -18.13 1.82 1.23
CA LYS A 55 -17.53 1.44 2.51
C LYS A 55 -17.43 -0.07 2.62
N THR A 56 -16.25 -0.53 2.95
CA THR A 56 -15.97 -1.95 3.16
C THR A 56 -15.79 -2.21 4.64
N ARG A 57 -16.35 -3.32 5.08
CA ARG A 57 -16.23 -3.79 6.45
C ARG A 57 -14.87 -4.46 6.64
N ILE A 58 -14.09 -3.98 7.62
CA ILE A 58 -12.86 -4.62 8.06
C ILE A 58 -13.06 -5.14 9.47
N VAL A 59 -12.71 -6.41 9.69
CA VAL A 59 -12.71 -7.02 11.01
C VAL A 59 -11.29 -6.96 11.55
N THR A 60 -11.12 -6.27 12.67
CA THR A 60 -9.86 -6.24 13.41
C THR A 60 -9.96 -7.12 14.66
N ALA A 61 -8.85 -7.31 15.37
CA ALA A 61 -8.83 -8.10 16.60
C ALA A 61 -9.74 -7.52 17.70
N SER A 62 -10.04 -6.22 17.65
CA SER A 62 -10.77 -5.52 18.71
C SER A 62 -12.10 -4.92 18.26
N SER A 63 -12.36 -4.82 16.96
CA SER A 63 -13.55 -4.14 16.46
C SER A 63 -13.89 -4.49 15.02
N VAL A 64 -15.06 -4.03 14.60
CA VAL A 64 -15.48 -3.99 13.18
C VAL A 64 -15.44 -2.54 12.76
N GLU A 65 -14.70 -2.25 11.69
CA GLU A 65 -14.58 -0.90 11.15
C GLU A 65 -15.05 -0.85 9.70
N TYR A 66 -15.58 0.30 9.31
CA TYR A 66 -15.97 0.57 7.94
C TYR A 66 -15.00 1.58 7.34
N VAL A 67 -14.38 1.24 6.24
CA VAL A 67 -13.37 2.07 5.57
C VAL A 67 -13.77 2.32 4.13
N ASP A 68 -13.33 3.43 3.59
CA ASP A 68 -13.53 3.74 2.19
C ASP A 68 -12.57 2.93 1.33
N LYS A 69 -13.10 2.41 0.24
CA LYS A 69 -12.35 1.68 -0.77
C LYS A 69 -12.06 2.64 -1.92
N VAL A 70 -10.81 2.70 -2.32
CA VAL A 70 -10.33 3.62 -3.35
C VAL A 70 -9.58 2.83 -4.42
N SER A 71 -9.81 3.17 -5.68
CA SER A 71 -9.00 2.65 -6.78
C SER A 71 -7.84 3.61 -7.02
N LEU A 72 -6.65 3.22 -6.57
CA LEU A 72 -5.42 3.95 -6.83
C LEU A 72 -5.05 3.74 -8.29
N LYS A 73 -4.92 4.82 -9.05
CA LYS A 73 -4.71 4.73 -10.50
C LYS A 73 -3.46 3.98 -10.88
N LYS A 74 -2.34 4.27 -10.20
CA LYS A 74 -1.06 3.60 -10.43
C LYS A 74 -0.28 3.45 -9.15
N LEU A 75 0.34 2.30 -8.99
CA LEU A 75 1.30 2.01 -7.93
C LEU A 75 2.57 1.49 -8.61
N LYS A 76 3.70 2.15 -8.37
CA LYS A 76 4.99 1.71 -8.89
C LYS A 76 5.82 1.11 -7.78
N MET A 77 6.31 -0.07 -8.00
CA MET A 77 7.13 -0.83 -7.07
C MET A 77 8.33 -1.42 -7.83
N GLY A 78 9.53 -0.93 -7.51
CA GLY A 78 10.69 -1.21 -8.35
C GLY A 78 10.47 -0.66 -9.76
N ASN A 79 10.60 -1.53 -10.77
CA ASN A 79 10.34 -1.19 -12.17
C ASN A 79 8.93 -1.57 -12.64
N HIS A 80 8.08 -2.03 -11.73
CA HIS A 80 6.75 -2.53 -12.04
C HIS A 80 5.69 -1.50 -11.74
N ILE A 81 4.81 -1.24 -12.69
CA ILE A 81 3.66 -0.35 -12.52
C ILE A 81 2.41 -1.20 -12.52
N LEU A 82 1.64 -1.10 -11.43
CA LEU A 82 0.32 -1.71 -11.31
C LEU A 82 -0.73 -0.62 -11.51
N GLU A 83 -1.78 -0.94 -12.23
CA GLU A 83 -2.87 -0.02 -12.50
C GLU A 83 -4.14 -0.42 -11.76
N ASN A 84 -4.92 0.58 -11.35
CA ASN A 84 -6.21 0.38 -10.70
C ASN A 84 -6.10 -0.54 -9.48
N VAL A 85 -5.18 -0.20 -8.59
CA VAL A 85 -4.93 -0.97 -7.38
C VAL A 85 -5.97 -0.61 -6.32
N GLU A 86 -6.66 -1.62 -5.82
CA GLU A 86 -7.65 -1.45 -4.79
C GLU A 86 -6.99 -1.25 -3.44
N VAL A 87 -7.26 -0.12 -2.81
CA VAL A 87 -6.72 0.19 -1.49
C VAL A 87 -7.82 0.65 -0.55
N TYR A 88 -7.62 0.45 0.74
CA TYR A 88 -8.52 0.95 1.77
C TYR A 88 -7.92 2.19 2.41
N ALA A 89 -8.76 3.23 2.55
CA ALA A 89 -8.38 4.47 3.19
C ALA A 89 -8.65 4.38 4.69
N HIS A 90 -7.63 4.55 5.50
CA HIS A 90 -7.76 4.47 6.96
C HIS A 90 -7.00 5.60 7.62
N THR A 91 -7.43 5.99 8.82
CA THR A 91 -6.73 6.96 9.65
C THR A 91 -5.68 6.23 10.48
N PHE A 92 -4.42 6.65 10.33
CA PHE A 92 -3.31 6.12 11.13
C PHE A 92 -3.05 7.03 12.33
N PRO A 93 -2.65 6.47 13.47
CA PRO A 93 -2.25 7.29 14.63
C PRO A 93 -1.08 8.22 14.28
N GLU A 94 -1.05 9.42 14.86
CA GLU A 94 0.00 10.40 14.62
C GLU A 94 1.41 9.86 14.90
N ALA A 95 1.53 8.97 15.88
CA ALA A 95 2.81 8.35 16.25
C ALA A 95 3.18 7.14 15.39
N SER A 96 2.39 6.84 14.35
CA SER A 96 2.67 5.70 13.49
C SER A 96 3.92 5.93 12.63
N PHE A 97 4.82 4.94 12.58
CA PHE A 97 6.00 4.96 11.71
C PHE A 97 5.65 4.74 10.24
N SER A 98 4.46 4.23 9.98
CA SER A 98 4.00 3.91 8.63
C SER A 98 2.66 4.59 8.38
N LEU A 99 2.50 5.12 7.17
CA LEU A 99 1.24 5.69 6.71
C LEU A 99 0.55 4.77 5.69
N GLY A 100 1.01 3.53 5.60
CA GLY A 100 0.40 2.54 4.74
C GLY A 100 0.93 1.14 5.00
N VAL A 101 0.12 0.16 4.61
CA VAL A 101 0.44 -1.27 4.68
C VAL A 101 0.20 -1.87 3.31
N LEU A 102 1.25 -2.47 2.73
CA LEU A 102 1.14 -3.20 1.48
C LEU A 102 0.67 -4.62 1.79
N GLY A 103 -0.49 -4.99 1.29
CA GLY A 103 -1.12 -6.26 1.57
C GLY A 103 -1.00 -7.28 0.44
N LEU A 104 -1.55 -8.46 0.66
CA LEU A 104 -1.47 -9.58 -0.27
C LEU A 104 -2.12 -9.31 -1.63
N ASN A 105 -3.11 -8.42 -1.70
CA ASN A 105 -3.72 -8.08 -3.00
C ASN A 105 -2.68 -7.53 -4.00
N VAL A 106 -1.61 -6.92 -3.51
CA VAL A 106 -0.47 -6.47 -4.33
C VAL A 106 0.65 -7.49 -4.30
N ILE A 107 1.05 -7.92 -3.09
CA ILE A 107 2.23 -8.77 -2.89
C ILE A 107 2.15 -10.08 -3.69
N LYS A 108 0.98 -10.71 -3.72
CA LYS A 108 0.80 -12.00 -4.40
C LYS A 108 0.91 -11.94 -5.93
N GLN A 109 1.02 -10.74 -6.50
CA GLN A 109 1.25 -10.58 -7.94
C GLN A 109 2.71 -10.77 -8.33
N PHE A 110 3.59 -10.95 -7.35
CA PHE A 110 5.02 -11.08 -7.54
C PHE A 110 5.59 -12.27 -6.79
N ASP A 111 6.58 -12.92 -7.41
CA ASP A 111 7.55 -13.71 -6.67
C ASP A 111 8.56 -12.72 -6.09
N THR A 112 8.81 -12.80 -4.79
CA THR A 112 9.62 -11.82 -4.08
C THR A 112 10.78 -12.49 -3.37
N SER A 113 11.98 -11.96 -3.59
CA SER A 113 13.19 -12.39 -2.89
C SER A 113 13.65 -11.29 -1.93
N LEU A 114 13.90 -11.67 -0.69
CA LEU A 114 14.31 -10.76 0.38
C LEU A 114 15.73 -11.11 0.82
N PHE A 115 16.62 -10.12 0.75
CA PHE A 115 18.02 -10.28 1.14
C PHE A 115 18.32 -9.36 2.32
N PHE A 116 18.20 -9.89 3.53
CA PHE A 116 18.38 -9.08 4.74
C PHE A 116 19.82 -8.61 4.94
N SER A 117 20.78 -9.38 4.45
CA SER A 117 22.20 -9.01 4.58
C SER A 117 22.58 -7.76 3.79
N THR A 118 21.89 -7.49 2.70
CA THR A 118 22.17 -6.34 1.81
C THR A 118 21.06 -5.29 1.82
N GLY A 119 19.89 -5.63 2.37
CA GLY A 119 18.70 -4.78 2.32
C GLY A 119 18.01 -4.77 0.95
N GLU A 120 18.34 -5.72 0.08
CA GLU A 120 17.74 -5.80 -1.25
C GLU A 120 16.41 -6.55 -1.23
N ILE A 121 15.50 -6.08 -2.06
CA ILE A 121 14.25 -6.78 -2.36
C ILE A 121 14.08 -6.84 -3.87
N ILE A 122 13.80 -8.02 -4.39
CA ILE A 122 13.65 -8.23 -5.84
C ILE A 122 12.24 -8.75 -6.09
N PHE A 123 11.53 -8.07 -6.98
CA PHE A 123 10.17 -8.43 -7.40
C PHE A 123 10.21 -8.99 -8.82
N LYS A 124 9.64 -10.18 -8.98
CA LYS A 124 9.45 -10.78 -10.29
C LYS A 124 7.95 -10.90 -10.54
N LYS A 125 7.43 -10.19 -11.53
CA LYS A 125 6.00 -10.23 -11.87
C LYS A 125 5.61 -11.64 -12.28
N ILE A 126 4.54 -12.16 -11.66
CA ILE A 126 3.96 -13.44 -12.05
C ILE A 126 3.12 -13.19 -13.30
N GLU A 127 3.44 -13.93 -14.37
CA GLU A 127 2.66 -13.90 -15.59
C GLU A 127 1.65 -15.03 -15.56
N ILE A 128 0.39 -14.67 -15.72
CA ILE A 128 -0.71 -15.64 -15.85
C ILE A 128 -0.96 -15.83 -17.34
N ILE A 129 -0.68 -17.05 -17.81
CA ILE A 129 -0.91 -17.42 -19.20
C ILE A 129 -2.37 -17.84 -19.40
#